data_ebc17e6ec08d645a5da52c5ea8b5c53c
#
_entry.id   ebc17e6ec08d645a5da52c5ea8b5c53c
#
_cell.length_a   1.000
_cell.length_b   1.000
_cell.length_c   1.000
_cell.angle_alpha   90.00
_cell.angle_beta   90.00
_cell.angle_gamma   90.00
#
_symmetry.space_group_name_H-M   'P 1'
#
loop_
_entity.id
_entity.type
_entity.pdbx_description
1 polymer ?
#
loop_
_entity_poly.entity_id
_entity_poly.type
_entity_poly.pdbx_seq_one_letter_code
_entity_poly.pdbx_strand_id
1 'polypeptide(L)'
;MRYKLSRRDVIKASAALGLSSWTTRVTAAAPAPVAITPDLVEAARKEGRVVLYSSMDLPVGEKLGKAFEAHYPGIAVQIERSGSERLFQRVDQEFASNIRAADVINTTDASHIITWKKNGWLAPFVTEDIAQHFLPQFRDPDGMSATSRIYLSSIAYNTKLVKPEDAPKSWADLLDPKWAGKMVKGHPAYSGTIMTATFQLVRELGWEYLEKLSKQRVMQVQSSTDPPKKLALGERAVMADGNEYGVVLLKEAGQPVEPVYPTEGTPTISGPTAIFATAPHPNAARLFQAWLHTRETQQFFTDYTAQYSAHAQVQSKAGRRKITDLKLMKEDPAGVEAAAEEIKTRYAKLFRV
;
A
#
# COMPACT_ATOMS: atom_id res chain seq x y z
N MET A 1 22.52 6.08 -74.62
CA MET A 1 22.88 6.98 -73.52
C MET A 1 23.04 6.19 -72.24
N ARG A 2 24.28 6.02 -71.74
CA ARG A 2 24.57 5.34 -70.47
C ARG A 2 24.72 6.41 -69.40
N TYR A 3 23.77 6.49 -68.45
CA TYR A 3 23.91 7.34 -67.28
C TYR A 3 24.91 6.67 -66.30
N LYS A 4 26.04 7.34 -66.03
CA LYS A 4 26.98 6.96 -64.94
C LYS A 4 26.45 7.59 -63.65
N LEU A 5 25.99 6.78 -62.73
CA LEU A 5 25.67 7.19 -61.37
C LEU A 5 26.94 7.56 -60.60
N SER A 6 26.99 8.76 -60.06
CA SER A 6 28.11 9.31 -59.30
C SER A 6 28.14 8.68 -57.90
N ARG A 7 29.37 8.46 -57.35
CA ARG A 7 29.57 7.99 -55.98
C ARG A 7 28.82 8.83 -54.92
N ARG A 8 28.50 10.07 -55.21
CA ARG A 8 27.71 10.97 -54.35
C ARG A 8 26.21 10.64 -54.30
N ASP A 9 25.68 10.02 -55.34
CA ASP A 9 24.25 9.67 -55.42
C ASP A 9 23.98 8.37 -54.64
N VAL A 10 24.95 7.49 -54.50
CA VAL A 10 24.88 6.26 -53.70
C VAL A 10 24.92 6.57 -52.19
N ILE A 11 25.63 7.64 -51.78
CA ILE A 11 25.72 8.04 -50.37
C ILE A 11 24.43 8.73 -49.90
N LYS A 12 23.69 9.38 -50.77
CA LYS A 12 22.41 10.04 -50.45
C LYS A 12 21.24 9.05 -50.37
N ALA A 13 21.33 7.87 -50.97
CA ALA A 13 20.30 6.84 -50.88
C ALA A 13 20.42 5.96 -49.60
N SER A 14 21.58 5.97 -48.93
CA SER A 14 21.81 5.19 -47.71
C SER A 14 21.43 5.91 -46.40
N ALA A 15 21.02 7.18 -46.47
CA ALA A 15 20.69 7.98 -45.28
C ALA A 15 19.20 8.06 -44.99
N ALA A 16 18.33 7.35 -45.71
CA ALA A 16 16.87 7.40 -45.56
C ALA A 16 16.22 6.10 -44.98
N LEU A 17 17.03 5.12 -44.60
CA LEU A 17 16.56 3.98 -43.79
C LEU A 17 16.97 4.18 -42.32
N GLY A 18 16.45 5.26 -41.72
CA GLY A 18 16.39 5.40 -40.31
C GLY A 18 15.47 4.28 -39.78
N LEU A 19 16.07 3.18 -39.33
CA LEU A 19 15.45 2.22 -38.45
C LEU A 19 14.97 2.96 -37.20
N SER A 20 13.74 3.45 -37.22
CA SER A 20 12.99 3.69 -36.01
C SER A 20 12.84 2.32 -35.34
N SER A 21 13.84 1.97 -34.53
CA SER A 21 13.70 0.94 -33.53
C SER A 21 12.66 1.42 -32.54
N TRP A 22 11.40 1.13 -32.86
CA TRP A 22 10.37 1.08 -31.86
C TRP A 22 10.80 -0.02 -30.90
N THR A 23 11.49 0.36 -29.85
CA THR A 23 11.61 -0.49 -28.69
C THR A 23 10.20 -0.61 -28.10
N THR A 24 9.40 -1.51 -28.68
CA THR A 24 8.27 -2.07 -27.94
C THR A 24 8.90 -2.62 -26.67
N ARG A 25 8.66 -1.93 -25.54
CA ARG A 25 8.86 -2.56 -24.24
C ARG A 25 7.97 -3.79 -24.27
N VAL A 26 8.57 -4.95 -24.51
CA VAL A 26 7.92 -6.22 -24.24
C VAL A 26 7.71 -6.21 -22.72
N THR A 27 6.53 -5.86 -22.28
CA THR A 27 6.10 -6.17 -20.93
C THR A 27 6.13 -7.69 -20.84
N ALA A 28 7.03 -8.22 -20.06
CA ALA A 28 7.10 -9.65 -19.84
C ALA A 28 5.73 -10.06 -19.28
N ALA A 29 5.05 -10.98 -19.95
CA ALA A 29 3.79 -11.51 -19.44
C ALA A 29 4.05 -12.14 -18.06
N ALA A 30 3.08 -12.01 -17.15
CA ALA A 30 3.15 -12.67 -15.85
C ALA A 30 3.47 -14.18 -16.02
N PRO A 31 4.28 -14.78 -15.13
CA PRO A 31 4.59 -16.20 -15.20
C PRO A 31 3.30 -17.03 -15.03
N ALA A 32 3.35 -18.28 -15.51
CA ALA A 32 2.26 -19.22 -15.27
C ALA A 32 1.99 -19.34 -13.75
N PRO A 33 0.72 -19.39 -13.34
CA PRO A 33 0.36 -19.55 -11.94
C PRO A 33 0.90 -20.87 -11.36
N VAL A 34 1.36 -20.81 -10.11
CA VAL A 34 1.90 -21.98 -9.41
C VAL A 34 1.08 -22.30 -8.16
N ALA A 35 0.90 -23.59 -7.91
CA ALA A 35 0.32 -24.10 -6.67
C ALA A 35 1.37 -24.21 -5.54
N ILE A 36 0.91 -24.34 -4.31
CA ILE A 36 1.76 -24.77 -3.19
C ILE A 36 1.97 -26.28 -3.34
N THR A 37 3.21 -26.69 -3.62
CA THR A 37 3.58 -28.11 -3.78
C THR A 37 4.38 -28.61 -2.60
N PRO A 38 4.39 -29.94 -2.33
CA PRO A 38 5.27 -30.55 -1.32
C PRO A 38 6.74 -30.17 -1.53
N ASP A 39 7.21 -30.14 -2.79
CA ASP A 39 8.60 -29.80 -3.11
C ASP A 39 8.93 -28.33 -2.73
N LEU A 40 8.02 -27.41 -2.95
CA LEU A 40 8.19 -26.00 -2.51
C LEU A 40 8.27 -25.93 -0.99
N VAL A 41 7.42 -26.68 -0.28
CA VAL A 41 7.42 -26.70 1.20
C VAL A 41 8.75 -27.27 1.71
N GLU A 42 9.24 -28.39 1.15
CA GLU A 42 10.51 -28.97 1.57
C GLU A 42 11.72 -28.08 1.23
N ALA A 43 11.69 -27.41 0.08
CA ALA A 43 12.73 -26.43 -0.27
C ALA A 43 12.74 -25.24 0.70
N ALA A 44 11.58 -24.72 1.05
CA ALA A 44 11.43 -23.64 2.03
C ALA A 44 11.88 -24.08 3.45
N ARG A 45 11.59 -25.31 3.86
CA ARG A 45 12.08 -25.87 5.13
C ARG A 45 13.61 -25.96 5.21
N LYS A 46 14.26 -26.29 4.09
CA LYS A 46 15.73 -26.28 4.02
C LYS A 46 16.32 -24.88 4.20
N GLU A 47 15.60 -23.84 3.76
CA GLU A 47 15.98 -22.45 3.98
C GLU A 47 15.70 -22.01 5.43
N GLY A 48 14.72 -22.60 6.10
CA GLY A 48 14.44 -22.50 7.51
C GLY A 48 13.82 -21.18 7.99
N ARG A 49 13.73 -20.17 7.14
CA ARG A 49 13.14 -18.86 7.50
C ARG A 49 12.74 -18.03 6.28
N VAL A 50 11.91 -17.03 6.55
CA VAL A 50 11.61 -15.93 5.64
C VAL A 50 11.74 -14.59 6.38
N VAL A 51 12.36 -13.59 5.76
CA VAL A 51 12.50 -12.23 6.30
C VAL A 51 11.50 -11.31 5.61
N LEU A 52 10.53 -10.84 6.38
CA LEU A 52 9.48 -9.94 5.93
C LEU A 52 9.76 -8.51 6.37
N TYR A 53 10.02 -7.60 5.42
CA TYR A 53 9.96 -6.17 5.66
C TYR A 53 8.51 -5.70 5.55
N SER A 54 7.97 -5.03 6.58
CA SER A 54 6.55 -4.72 6.61
C SER A 54 6.22 -3.38 7.26
N SER A 55 5.28 -2.66 6.66
CA SER A 55 4.64 -1.50 7.26
C SER A 55 3.41 -1.83 8.12
N MET A 56 3.09 -3.11 8.27
CA MET A 56 2.04 -3.63 9.14
C MET A 56 2.25 -3.25 10.61
N ASP A 57 1.18 -3.11 11.39
CA ASP A 57 1.32 -3.06 12.84
C ASP A 57 2.02 -4.31 13.35
N LEU A 58 3.01 -4.14 14.25
CA LEU A 58 3.84 -5.25 14.72
C LEU A 58 3.02 -6.42 15.29
N PRO A 59 2.01 -6.21 16.17
CA PRO A 59 1.19 -7.30 16.67
C PRO A 59 0.44 -8.08 15.58
N VAL A 60 0.05 -7.38 14.51
CA VAL A 60 -0.61 -8.00 13.33
C VAL A 60 0.38 -8.86 12.57
N GLY A 61 1.57 -8.33 12.30
CA GLY A 61 2.65 -9.07 11.63
C GLY A 61 3.07 -10.31 12.43
N GLU A 62 3.28 -10.17 13.74
CA GLU A 62 3.63 -11.29 14.63
C GLU A 62 2.56 -12.39 14.64
N LYS A 63 1.27 -12.00 14.68
CA LYS A 63 0.16 -12.95 14.61
C LYS A 63 0.14 -13.69 13.28
N LEU A 64 0.39 -12.99 12.18
CA LEU A 64 0.50 -13.57 10.84
C LEU A 64 1.70 -14.53 10.77
N GLY A 65 2.86 -14.11 11.27
CA GLY A 65 4.07 -14.94 11.31
C GLY A 65 3.85 -16.24 12.10
N LYS A 66 3.26 -16.15 13.29
CA LYS A 66 2.91 -17.33 14.09
C LYS A 66 1.91 -18.27 13.40
N ALA A 67 0.96 -17.72 12.67
CA ALA A 67 0.02 -18.54 11.91
C ALA A 67 0.72 -19.28 10.76
N PHE A 68 1.66 -18.64 10.06
CA PHE A 68 2.49 -19.28 9.05
C PHE A 68 3.38 -20.39 9.65
N GLU A 69 4.09 -20.09 10.74
CA GLU A 69 4.96 -21.04 11.45
C GLU A 69 4.20 -22.29 11.96
N ALA A 70 2.97 -22.08 12.43
CA ALA A 70 2.09 -23.17 12.83
C ALA A 70 1.63 -24.04 11.65
N HIS A 71 1.42 -23.43 10.49
CA HIS A 71 1.00 -24.13 9.26
C HIS A 71 2.18 -24.84 8.58
N TYR A 72 3.37 -24.25 8.64
CA TYR A 72 4.62 -24.77 8.05
C TYR A 72 5.73 -24.88 9.12
N PRO A 73 5.66 -25.89 10.03
CA PRO A 73 6.68 -26.07 11.04
C PRO A 73 8.08 -26.22 10.43
N GLY A 74 9.06 -25.57 11.06
CA GLY A 74 10.45 -25.55 10.61
C GLY A 74 10.84 -24.36 9.75
N ILE A 75 9.90 -23.41 9.50
CA ILE A 75 10.19 -22.18 8.77
C ILE A 75 9.81 -20.99 9.66
N ALA A 76 10.80 -20.26 10.17
CA ALA A 76 10.58 -19.08 11.01
C ALA A 76 10.25 -17.83 10.19
N VAL A 77 9.40 -16.95 10.72
CA VAL A 77 9.10 -15.65 10.11
C VAL A 77 9.79 -14.52 10.90
N GLN A 78 10.79 -13.90 10.29
CA GLN A 78 11.45 -12.73 10.87
C GLN A 78 10.81 -11.45 10.31
N ILE A 79 10.28 -10.61 11.19
CA ILE A 79 9.56 -9.41 10.79
C ILE A 79 10.37 -8.17 11.18
N GLU A 80 10.72 -7.37 10.16
CA GLU A 80 11.31 -6.06 10.31
C GLU A 80 10.24 -4.99 10.03
N ARG A 81 9.75 -4.36 11.09
CA ARG A 81 8.66 -3.38 11.00
C ARG A 81 9.17 -1.96 10.96
N SER A 82 8.76 -1.19 9.94
CA SER A 82 8.92 0.27 9.91
C SER A 82 7.76 0.93 9.13
N GLY A 83 7.69 2.26 9.15
CA GLY A 83 6.79 2.98 8.23
C GLY A 83 7.19 2.75 6.77
N SER A 84 6.23 2.73 5.85
CA SER A 84 6.48 2.40 4.44
C SER A 84 7.51 3.32 3.78
N GLU A 85 7.50 4.62 4.07
CA GLU A 85 8.50 5.57 3.53
C GLU A 85 9.92 5.26 4.04
N ARG A 86 10.06 4.88 5.33
CA ARG A 86 11.35 4.47 5.89
C ARG A 86 11.83 3.13 5.32
N LEU A 87 10.89 2.19 5.09
CA LEU A 87 11.23 0.92 4.41
C LEU A 87 11.70 1.17 3.00
N PHE A 88 11.06 2.09 2.27
CA PHE A 88 11.48 2.47 0.93
C PHE A 88 12.92 2.97 0.93
N GLN A 89 13.23 3.95 1.79
CA GLN A 89 14.60 4.49 1.93
C GLN A 89 15.62 3.41 2.36
N ARG A 90 15.22 2.53 3.28
CA ARG A 90 16.09 1.43 3.74
C ARG A 90 16.41 0.46 2.62
N VAL A 91 15.41 0.04 1.84
CA VAL A 91 15.59 -0.85 0.69
C VAL A 91 16.54 -0.21 -0.34
N ASP A 92 16.34 1.08 -0.65
CA ASP A 92 17.20 1.80 -1.59
C ASP A 92 18.66 1.81 -1.10
N GLN A 93 18.90 2.10 0.19
CA GLN A 93 20.24 2.10 0.79
C GLN A 93 20.88 0.70 0.81
N GLU A 94 20.12 -0.33 1.16
CA GLU A 94 20.56 -1.72 1.17
C GLU A 94 20.96 -2.19 -0.23
N PHE A 95 20.11 -1.90 -1.24
CA PHE A 95 20.43 -2.25 -2.63
C PHE A 95 21.63 -1.49 -3.17
N ALA A 96 21.75 -0.20 -2.87
CA ALA A 96 22.92 0.61 -3.24
C ALA A 96 24.22 0.09 -2.58
N SER A 97 24.14 -0.45 -1.37
CA SER A 97 25.24 -1.03 -0.62
C SER A 97 25.48 -2.52 -0.89
N ASN A 98 24.78 -3.10 -1.88
CA ASN A 98 24.80 -4.53 -2.20
C ASN A 98 24.40 -5.45 -1.02
N ILE A 99 23.58 -4.94 -0.08
CA ILE A 99 23.00 -5.70 1.03
C ILE A 99 21.69 -6.32 0.55
N ARG A 100 21.49 -7.59 0.88
CA ARG A 100 20.28 -8.36 0.53
C ARG A 100 19.78 -9.04 1.78
N ALA A 101 18.97 -8.34 2.58
CA ALA A 101 18.54 -8.79 3.89
C ALA A 101 17.09 -9.29 3.89
N ALA A 102 16.23 -8.76 3.03
CA ALA A 102 14.82 -9.10 2.98
C ALA A 102 14.48 -10.08 1.86
N ASP A 103 13.51 -10.95 2.14
CA ASP A 103 12.93 -11.87 1.16
C ASP A 103 11.65 -11.30 0.56
N VAL A 104 10.78 -10.79 1.41
CA VAL A 104 9.44 -10.29 1.08
C VAL A 104 9.28 -8.88 1.60
N ILE A 105 8.66 -8.02 0.81
CA ILE A 105 8.27 -6.66 1.20
C ILE A 105 6.75 -6.52 1.22
N ASN A 106 6.21 -5.91 2.26
CA ASN A 106 4.84 -5.42 2.32
C ASN A 106 4.83 -3.92 2.59
N THR A 107 4.25 -3.14 1.71
CA THR A 107 4.14 -1.69 1.82
C THR A 107 2.68 -1.23 1.81
N THR A 108 2.41 -0.01 2.25
CA THR A 108 1.11 0.69 2.11
C THR A 108 1.18 1.83 1.10
N ASP A 109 2.20 1.82 0.25
CA ASP A 109 2.31 2.70 -0.89
C ASP A 109 2.66 1.86 -2.13
N ALA A 110 1.68 1.69 -3.01
CA ALA A 110 1.85 0.91 -4.23
C ALA A 110 2.81 1.58 -5.23
N SER A 111 3.11 2.88 -5.07
CA SER A 111 4.12 3.58 -5.90
C SER A 111 5.53 3.04 -5.68
N HIS A 112 5.85 2.55 -4.47
CA HIS A 112 7.13 1.90 -4.18
C HIS A 112 7.36 0.67 -5.07
N ILE A 113 6.30 -0.12 -5.33
CA ILE A 113 6.38 -1.28 -6.23
C ILE A 113 6.78 -0.86 -7.63
N ILE A 114 6.27 0.28 -8.11
CA ILE A 114 6.61 0.80 -9.45
C ILE A 114 8.12 1.10 -9.52
N THR A 115 8.66 1.78 -8.53
CA THR A 115 10.10 2.11 -8.46
C THR A 115 10.97 0.85 -8.37
N TRP A 116 10.66 -0.07 -7.47
CA TRP A 116 11.44 -1.31 -7.32
C TRP A 116 11.35 -2.22 -8.54
N LYS A 117 10.20 -2.25 -9.22
CA LYS A 117 10.02 -2.95 -10.49
C LYS A 117 10.86 -2.31 -11.61
N LYS A 118 10.86 -0.97 -11.73
CA LYS A 118 11.71 -0.24 -12.69
C LYS A 118 13.20 -0.55 -12.48
N ASN A 119 13.62 -0.72 -11.24
CA ASN A 119 15.00 -1.05 -10.87
C ASN A 119 15.35 -2.54 -11.06
N GLY A 120 14.37 -3.40 -11.39
CA GLY A 120 14.59 -4.85 -11.54
C GLY A 120 14.81 -5.57 -10.21
N TRP A 121 14.32 -5.02 -9.09
CA TRP A 121 14.56 -5.58 -7.75
C TRP A 121 13.52 -6.60 -7.31
N LEU A 122 12.42 -6.75 -8.06
CA LEU A 122 11.33 -7.66 -7.73
C LEU A 122 11.38 -8.93 -8.60
N ALA A 123 10.97 -10.04 -8.02
CA ALA A 123 10.79 -11.31 -8.73
C ALA A 123 9.33 -11.51 -9.14
N PRO A 124 9.05 -11.90 -10.39
CA PRO A 124 7.70 -12.24 -10.79
C PRO A 124 7.28 -13.57 -10.15
N PHE A 125 6.12 -13.56 -9.50
CA PHE A 125 5.55 -14.74 -8.86
C PHE A 125 4.03 -14.61 -8.78
N VAL A 126 3.32 -15.54 -9.39
CA VAL A 126 1.85 -15.57 -9.38
C VAL A 126 1.39 -16.92 -8.82
N THR A 127 0.47 -16.89 -7.89
CA THR A 127 -0.17 -18.10 -7.36
C THR A 127 -1.50 -18.36 -8.07
N GLU A 128 -2.03 -19.58 -7.96
CA GLU A 128 -3.35 -19.91 -8.49
C GLU A 128 -4.44 -19.01 -7.89
N ASP A 129 -4.41 -18.78 -6.57
CA ASP A 129 -5.35 -17.88 -5.91
C ASP A 129 -5.30 -16.44 -6.48
N ILE A 130 -4.09 -15.90 -6.67
CA ILE A 130 -3.91 -14.57 -7.25
C ILE A 130 -4.47 -14.53 -8.68
N ALA A 131 -4.16 -15.54 -9.48
CA ALA A 131 -4.60 -15.58 -10.89
C ALA A 131 -6.13 -15.67 -11.03
N GLN A 132 -6.78 -16.46 -10.18
CA GLN A 132 -8.19 -16.81 -10.30
C GLN A 132 -9.12 -15.89 -9.52
N HIS A 133 -8.65 -15.33 -8.37
CA HIS A 133 -9.52 -14.69 -7.39
C HIS A 133 -9.20 -13.23 -7.09
N PHE A 134 -8.09 -12.69 -7.61
CA PHE A 134 -7.77 -11.27 -7.47
C PHE A 134 -8.13 -10.50 -8.73
N LEU A 135 -8.90 -9.43 -8.59
CA LEU A 135 -9.23 -8.56 -9.71
C LEU A 135 -7.97 -7.89 -10.29
N PRO A 136 -7.95 -7.54 -11.59
CA PRO A 136 -6.77 -6.98 -12.25
C PRO A 136 -6.14 -5.77 -11.54
N GLN A 137 -6.95 -4.89 -10.92
CA GLN A 137 -6.47 -3.72 -10.21
C GLN A 137 -5.72 -4.06 -8.90
N PHE A 138 -5.80 -5.28 -8.41
CA PHE A 138 -5.16 -5.74 -7.18
C PHE A 138 -3.95 -6.65 -7.40
N ARG A 139 -3.50 -6.79 -8.64
CA ARG A 139 -2.32 -7.56 -9.01
C ARG A 139 -1.52 -6.84 -10.09
N ASP A 140 -0.20 -6.92 -10.01
CA ASP A 140 0.66 -6.38 -11.04
C ASP A 140 0.52 -7.22 -12.34
N PRO A 141 0.38 -6.61 -13.52
CA PRO A 141 0.20 -7.34 -14.77
C PRO A 141 1.38 -8.23 -15.16
N ASP A 142 2.59 -7.96 -14.65
CA ASP A 142 3.78 -8.77 -14.88
C ASP A 142 4.05 -9.74 -13.72
N GLY A 143 3.13 -9.81 -12.74
CA GLY A 143 3.21 -10.73 -11.60
C GLY A 143 4.23 -10.33 -10.53
N MET A 144 4.73 -9.08 -10.50
CA MET A 144 5.73 -8.63 -9.53
C MET A 144 5.17 -8.41 -8.13
N SER A 145 3.86 -8.21 -8.00
CA SER A 145 3.19 -8.01 -6.72
C SER A 145 1.71 -8.38 -6.76
N ALA A 146 1.13 -8.58 -5.58
CA ALA A 146 -0.31 -8.67 -5.39
C ALA A 146 -0.72 -7.96 -4.10
N THR A 147 -1.92 -7.38 -4.09
CA THR A 147 -2.48 -6.68 -2.95
C THR A 147 -2.94 -7.68 -1.90
N SER A 148 -2.25 -7.73 -0.77
CA SER A 148 -2.63 -8.61 0.35
C SER A 148 -3.76 -8.04 1.19
N ARG A 149 -3.97 -6.71 1.18
CA ARG A 149 -4.94 -6.00 2.02
C ARG A 149 -5.36 -4.69 1.39
N ILE A 150 -6.59 -4.27 1.68
CA ILE A 150 -7.11 -2.96 1.31
C ILE A 150 -7.36 -2.16 2.59
N TYR A 151 -6.81 -0.96 2.64
CA TYR A 151 -7.00 0.00 3.70
C TYR A 151 -7.95 1.11 3.29
N LEU A 152 -8.62 1.69 4.27
CA LEU A 152 -9.34 2.94 4.11
C LEU A 152 -8.73 3.98 5.05
N SER A 153 -8.55 5.19 4.54
CA SER A 153 -8.25 6.35 5.37
C SER A 153 -9.51 7.18 5.54
N SER A 154 -9.97 7.33 6.77
CA SER A 154 -11.27 7.93 7.04
C SER A 154 -11.21 9.03 8.08
N ILE A 155 -12.29 9.76 8.21
CA ILE A 155 -12.59 10.60 9.37
C ILE A 155 -13.08 9.67 10.50
N ALA A 156 -12.87 10.09 11.75
CA ALA A 156 -13.50 9.48 12.91
C ALA A 156 -13.65 10.51 14.03
N TYR A 157 -14.51 10.23 15.01
CA TYR A 157 -14.66 11.10 16.15
C TYR A 157 -14.75 10.32 17.46
N ASN A 158 -14.41 10.98 18.58
CA ASN A 158 -14.60 10.43 19.92
C ASN A 158 -16.03 10.74 20.40
N THR A 159 -16.81 9.69 20.66
CA THR A 159 -18.24 9.80 20.99
C THR A 159 -18.51 10.39 22.38
N LYS A 160 -17.51 10.52 23.26
CA LYS A 160 -17.62 11.25 24.53
C LYS A 160 -17.38 12.75 24.37
N LEU A 161 -16.67 13.15 23.30
CA LEU A 161 -16.29 14.56 23.06
C LEU A 161 -17.15 15.22 21.99
N VAL A 162 -17.74 14.44 21.09
CA VAL A 162 -18.55 14.90 19.96
C VAL A 162 -19.84 14.08 19.91
N LYS A 163 -20.98 14.77 19.91
CA LYS A 163 -22.26 14.10 19.73
C LYS A 163 -22.45 13.64 18.27
N PRO A 164 -23.18 12.57 18.00
CA PRO A 164 -23.37 12.06 16.63
C PRO A 164 -23.95 13.10 15.64
N GLU A 165 -24.85 13.96 16.11
CA GLU A 165 -25.46 15.04 15.32
C GLU A 165 -24.47 16.11 14.91
N ASP A 166 -23.43 16.37 15.74
CA ASP A 166 -22.40 17.39 15.54
C ASP A 166 -21.16 16.87 14.80
N ALA A 167 -21.08 15.54 14.60
CA ALA A 167 -19.92 14.90 14.00
C ALA A 167 -19.75 15.32 12.52
N PRO A 168 -18.50 15.46 12.04
CA PRO A 168 -18.25 15.76 10.63
C PRO A 168 -18.71 14.60 9.75
N LYS A 169 -19.33 14.88 8.60
CA LYS A 169 -19.85 13.90 7.63
C LYS A 169 -19.12 13.97 6.29
N SER A 170 -18.30 14.99 6.10
CA SER A 170 -17.58 15.29 4.87
C SER A 170 -16.18 15.80 5.18
N TRP A 171 -15.28 15.76 4.19
CA TRP A 171 -13.97 16.40 4.31
C TRP A 171 -14.11 17.93 4.48
N ALA A 172 -15.11 18.52 3.84
CA ALA A 172 -15.39 19.95 3.97
C ALA A 172 -15.78 20.34 5.39
N ASP A 173 -16.49 19.48 6.13
CA ASP A 173 -16.88 19.76 7.52
C ASP A 173 -15.68 19.91 8.47
N LEU A 174 -14.52 19.33 8.14
CA LEU A 174 -13.28 19.49 8.91
C LEU A 174 -12.71 20.92 8.85
N LEU A 175 -13.19 21.73 7.91
CA LEU A 175 -12.77 23.13 7.76
C LEU A 175 -13.56 24.08 8.66
N ASP A 176 -14.60 23.61 9.35
CA ASP A 176 -15.34 24.41 10.31
C ASP A 176 -14.40 24.82 11.46
N PRO A 177 -14.34 26.14 11.81
CA PRO A 177 -13.51 26.66 12.91
C PRO A 177 -13.75 25.98 14.26
N LYS A 178 -14.91 25.35 14.49
CA LYS A 178 -15.19 24.59 15.72
C LYS A 178 -14.20 23.46 15.98
N TRP A 179 -13.53 22.94 14.92
CA TRP A 179 -12.53 21.86 15.00
C TRP A 179 -11.09 22.35 15.20
N ALA A 180 -10.84 23.66 15.20
CA ALA A 180 -9.50 24.20 15.33
C ALA A 180 -8.80 23.73 16.62
N GLY A 181 -7.64 23.05 16.46
CA GLY A 181 -6.88 22.45 17.55
C GLY A 181 -7.45 21.16 18.13
N LYS A 182 -8.56 20.64 17.60
CA LYS A 182 -9.23 19.42 18.09
C LYS A 182 -9.01 18.20 17.21
N MET A 183 -8.24 18.34 16.13
CA MET A 183 -8.03 17.28 15.16
C MET A 183 -6.63 16.65 15.25
N VAL A 184 -6.52 15.38 14.82
CA VAL A 184 -5.27 14.66 14.61
C VAL A 184 -5.27 13.99 13.24
N LYS A 185 -4.12 13.96 12.57
CA LYS A 185 -3.91 13.21 11.33
C LYS A 185 -2.47 12.69 11.21
N GLY A 186 -2.27 11.68 10.36
CA GLY A 186 -0.95 11.21 9.99
C GLY A 186 -0.21 12.17 9.05
N HIS A 187 1.13 12.05 9.01
CA HIS A 187 1.98 12.84 8.14
C HIS A 187 2.40 12.03 6.89
N PRO A 188 2.24 12.56 5.66
CA PRO A 188 2.51 11.81 4.43
C PRO A 188 3.98 11.43 4.24
N ALA A 189 4.95 12.19 4.77
CA ALA A 189 6.36 11.86 4.63
C ALA A 189 6.83 10.63 5.43
N TYR A 190 5.97 10.06 6.29
CA TYR A 190 6.33 8.89 7.11
C TYR A 190 5.43 7.67 6.88
N SER A 191 4.28 7.87 6.26
CA SER A 191 3.25 6.84 6.08
C SER A 191 2.73 6.81 4.65
N GLY A 192 2.96 5.72 3.94
CA GLY A 192 2.42 5.52 2.59
C GLY A 192 0.89 5.52 2.54
N THR A 193 0.22 5.03 3.60
CA THR A 193 -1.25 5.17 3.73
C THR A 193 -1.66 6.64 3.64
N ILE A 194 -0.98 7.52 4.39
CA ILE A 194 -1.28 8.94 4.42
C ILE A 194 -0.80 9.64 3.14
N MET A 195 0.32 9.21 2.55
CA MET A 195 0.78 9.72 1.25
C MET A 195 -0.28 9.48 0.17
N THR A 196 -0.72 8.23 0.02
CA THR A 196 -1.74 7.84 -0.95
C THR A 196 -3.08 8.54 -0.68
N ALA A 197 -3.50 8.62 0.59
CA ALA A 197 -4.72 9.36 0.96
C ALA A 197 -4.60 10.86 0.66
N THR A 198 -3.45 11.47 0.98
CA THR A 198 -3.20 12.89 0.70
C THR A 198 -3.24 13.18 -0.80
N PHE A 199 -2.64 12.31 -1.63
CA PHE A 199 -2.71 12.41 -3.08
C PHE A 199 -4.16 12.38 -3.58
N GLN A 200 -4.96 11.42 -3.10
CA GLN A 200 -6.37 11.30 -3.49
C GLN A 200 -7.18 12.52 -3.05
N LEU A 201 -6.97 13.01 -1.84
CA LEU A 201 -7.63 14.22 -1.33
C LEU A 201 -7.27 15.46 -2.17
N VAL A 202 -5.99 15.62 -2.53
CA VAL A 202 -5.55 16.73 -3.39
C VAL A 202 -6.15 16.63 -4.78
N ARG A 203 -6.22 15.43 -5.34
CA ARG A 203 -6.82 15.20 -6.66
C ARG A 203 -8.32 15.53 -6.68
N GLU A 204 -9.06 15.12 -5.66
CA GLU A 204 -10.53 15.28 -5.61
C GLU A 204 -10.96 16.65 -5.06
N LEU A 205 -10.21 17.22 -4.12
CA LEU A 205 -10.60 18.45 -3.40
C LEU A 205 -9.68 19.65 -3.65
N GLY A 206 -8.56 19.43 -4.35
CA GLY A 206 -7.55 20.44 -4.61
C GLY A 206 -6.65 20.75 -3.39
N TRP A 207 -5.53 21.39 -3.67
CA TRP A 207 -4.61 21.87 -2.63
C TRP A 207 -5.25 22.89 -1.68
N GLU A 208 -6.25 23.64 -2.15
CA GLU A 208 -6.99 24.60 -1.33
C GLU A 208 -7.61 23.96 -0.08
N TYR A 209 -8.06 22.71 -0.17
CA TYR A 209 -8.54 21.95 0.98
C TYR A 209 -7.44 21.81 2.06
N LEU A 210 -6.23 21.37 1.68
CA LEU A 210 -5.13 21.22 2.63
C LEU A 210 -4.64 22.57 3.17
N GLU A 211 -4.66 23.64 2.36
CA GLU A 211 -4.34 24.99 2.78
C GLU A 211 -5.31 25.51 3.86
N LYS A 212 -6.60 25.23 3.72
CA LYS A 212 -7.62 25.55 4.73
C LYS A 212 -7.46 24.66 5.96
N LEU A 213 -7.25 23.34 5.77
CA LEU A 213 -7.07 22.39 6.86
C LEU A 213 -5.82 22.72 7.72
N SER A 214 -4.73 23.17 7.11
CA SER A 214 -3.51 23.55 7.84
C SER A 214 -3.73 24.69 8.83
N LYS A 215 -4.69 25.58 8.57
CA LYS A 215 -5.07 26.69 9.49
C LYS A 215 -5.81 26.19 10.72
N GLN A 216 -6.31 24.96 10.73
CA GLN A 216 -7.05 24.35 11.84
C GLN A 216 -6.15 23.83 12.97
N ARG A 217 -4.83 24.03 12.91
CA ARG A 217 -3.87 23.58 13.95
C ARG A 217 -4.00 22.09 14.25
N VAL A 218 -4.04 21.27 13.20
CA VAL A 218 -4.18 19.82 13.27
C VAL A 218 -2.93 19.20 13.88
N MET A 219 -3.07 18.36 14.91
CA MET A 219 -1.95 17.57 15.46
C MET A 219 -1.44 16.61 14.40
N GLN A 220 -0.12 16.64 14.15
CA GLN A 220 0.55 15.71 13.23
C GLN A 220 1.19 14.56 14.00
N VAL A 221 1.03 13.33 13.48
CA VAL A 221 1.69 12.13 14.00
C VAL A 221 2.36 11.36 12.85
N GLN A 222 3.38 10.55 13.16
CA GLN A 222 4.19 9.93 12.11
C GLN A 222 3.54 8.73 11.44
N SER A 223 2.68 8.00 12.14
CA SER A 223 2.04 6.78 11.63
C SER A 223 0.55 7.00 11.38
N SER A 224 0.00 6.35 10.37
CA SER A 224 -1.46 6.29 10.15
C SER A 224 -2.21 5.50 11.23
N THR A 225 -1.49 4.73 12.07
CA THR A 225 -2.06 3.94 13.18
C THR A 225 -2.15 4.72 14.50
N ASP A 226 -1.51 5.88 14.60
CA ASP A 226 -1.53 6.70 15.82
C ASP A 226 -2.80 7.55 15.96
N PRO A 227 -3.38 8.15 14.89
CA PRO A 227 -4.58 8.96 15.01
C PRO A 227 -5.75 8.23 15.69
N PRO A 228 -6.10 6.95 15.38
CA PRO A 228 -7.13 6.21 16.12
C PRO A 228 -6.85 6.10 17.62
N LYS A 229 -5.58 5.87 18.01
CA LYS A 229 -5.17 5.76 19.43
C LYS A 229 -5.34 7.09 20.15
N LYS A 230 -4.86 8.20 19.55
CA LYS A 230 -5.03 9.56 20.10
C LYS A 230 -6.50 9.93 20.27
N LEU A 231 -7.32 9.52 19.30
CA LEU A 231 -8.76 9.71 19.34
C LEU A 231 -9.39 8.95 20.52
N ALA A 232 -9.07 7.64 20.67
CA ALA A 232 -9.59 6.80 21.75
C ALA A 232 -9.22 7.32 23.15
N LEU A 233 -8.00 7.85 23.31
CA LEU A 233 -7.53 8.47 24.55
C LEU A 233 -8.17 9.84 24.83
N GLY A 234 -8.94 10.41 23.88
CA GLY A 234 -9.55 11.72 24.02
C GLY A 234 -8.56 12.90 23.88
N GLU A 235 -7.33 12.65 23.42
CA GLU A 235 -6.35 13.73 23.19
C GLU A 235 -6.80 14.69 22.07
N ARG A 236 -7.59 14.17 21.14
CA ARG A 236 -8.29 14.95 20.10
C ARG A 236 -9.71 14.43 19.92
N ALA A 237 -10.59 15.33 19.55
CA ALA A 237 -12.01 15.03 19.37
C ALA A 237 -12.32 14.37 18.01
N VAL A 238 -11.49 14.70 17.00
CA VAL A 238 -11.69 14.25 15.62
C VAL A 238 -10.37 13.73 15.03
N MET A 239 -10.43 12.60 14.36
CA MET A 239 -9.41 12.11 13.44
C MET A 239 -9.71 12.67 12.06
N ALA A 240 -8.83 13.51 11.53
CA ALA A 240 -9.01 14.11 10.22
C ALA A 240 -8.51 13.22 9.08
N ASP A 241 -7.64 12.24 9.39
CA ASP A 241 -7.07 11.26 8.45
C ASP A 241 -6.29 10.21 9.25
N GLY A 242 -6.56 8.94 9.02
CA GLY A 242 -5.91 7.83 9.68
C GLY A 242 -6.52 6.47 9.32
N ASN A 243 -5.95 5.39 9.83
CA ASN A 243 -6.42 4.04 9.55
C ASN A 243 -7.82 3.79 10.10
N GLU A 244 -8.78 3.58 9.21
CA GLU A 244 -10.16 3.31 9.54
C GLU A 244 -10.33 1.99 10.32
N TYR A 245 -9.63 0.91 9.92
CA TYR A 245 -9.71 -0.38 10.61
C TYR A 245 -9.28 -0.28 12.09
N GLY A 246 -8.32 0.60 12.40
CA GLY A 246 -7.90 0.85 13.78
C GLY A 246 -9.02 1.46 14.62
N VAL A 247 -9.84 2.33 14.04
CA VAL A 247 -11.03 2.89 14.70
C VAL A 247 -12.07 1.79 14.93
N VAL A 248 -12.29 0.92 13.93
CA VAL A 248 -13.23 -0.21 14.05
C VAL A 248 -12.83 -1.16 15.18
N LEU A 249 -11.56 -1.56 15.22
CA LEU A 249 -11.05 -2.44 16.28
C LEU A 249 -11.16 -1.81 17.68
N LEU A 250 -10.87 -0.53 17.79
CA LEU A 250 -11.02 0.20 19.06
C LEU A 250 -12.49 0.29 19.47
N LYS A 251 -13.41 0.53 18.54
CA LYS A 251 -14.85 0.52 18.78
C LYS A 251 -15.32 -0.86 19.25
N GLU A 252 -14.90 -1.95 18.59
CA GLU A 252 -15.19 -3.33 18.98
C GLU A 252 -14.66 -3.65 20.41
N ALA A 253 -13.53 -3.03 20.79
CA ALA A 253 -12.97 -3.12 22.14
C ALA A 253 -13.66 -2.19 23.16
N GLY A 254 -14.80 -1.57 22.80
CA GLY A 254 -15.59 -0.70 23.70
C GLY A 254 -15.03 0.72 23.87
N GLN A 255 -14.04 1.13 23.06
CA GLN A 255 -13.53 2.49 23.10
C GLN A 255 -14.55 3.48 22.49
N PRO A 256 -14.61 4.73 22.99
CA PRO A 256 -15.60 5.71 22.56
C PRO A 256 -15.23 6.37 21.22
N VAL A 257 -15.15 5.59 20.15
CA VAL A 257 -14.78 6.07 18.81
C VAL A 257 -15.75 5.57 17.75
N GLU A 258 -15.98 6.40 16.74
CA GLU A 258 -16.87 6.07 15.61
C GLU A 258 -16.21 6.47 14.30
N PRO A 259 -16.07 5.55 13.31
CA PRO A 259 -15.59 5.87 11.98
C PRO A 259 -16.65 6.60 11.18
N VAL A 260 -16.21 7.54 10.34
CA VAL A 260 -17.04 8.29 9.40
C VAL A 260 -16.51 8.09 7.99
N TYR A 261 -17.39 7.72 7.07
CA TYR A 261 -17.10 7.59 5.66
C TYR A 261 -17.58 8.84 4.93
N PRO A 262 -16.67 9.75 4.52
CA PRO A 262 -17.04 11.05 3.98
C PRO A 262 -17.87 10.98 2.70
N THR A 263 -18.78 11.92 2.55
CA THR A 263 -19.73 11.96 1.42
C THR A 263 -19.05 12.18 0.07
N GLU A 264 -17.90 12.87 0.04
CA GLU A 264 -17.11 13.07 -1.18
C GLU A 264 -16.39 11.78 -1.63
N GLY A 265 -16.14 10.87 -0.70
CA GLY A 265 -15.48 9.58 -0.91
C GLY A 265 -14.40 9.33 0.13
N THR A 266 -14.09 8.04 0.32
CA THR A 266 -13.07 7.59 1.27
C THR A 266 -11.82 7.17 0.52
N PRO A 267 -10.64 7.73 0.82
CA PRO A 267 -9.38 7.28 0.25
C PRO A 267 -9.16 5.79 0.46
N THR A 268 -8.78 5.10 -0.63
CA THR A 268 -8.53 3.66 -0.68
C THR A 268 -7.07 3.41 -0.93
N ILE A 269 -6.47 2.52 -0.19
CA ILE A 269 -5.04 2.22 -0.23
C ILE A 269 -4.84 0.72 -0.33
N SER A 270 -4.19 0.27 -1.39
CA SER A 270 -3.72 -1.10 -1.53
C SER A 270 -2.46 -1.34 -0.72
N GLY A 271 -2.38 -2.50 -0.08
CA GLY A 271 -1.17 -2.99 0.59
C GLY A 271 -0.53 -4.12 -0.21
N PRO A 272 0.27 -3.82 -1.24
CA PRO A 272 0.92 -4.84 -2.04
C PRO A 272 2.01 -5.57 -1.26
N THR A 273 2.21 -6.83 -1.66
CA THR A 273 3.29 -7.69 -1.21
C THR A 273 4.08 -8.16 -2.43
N ALA A 274 5.40 -8.16 -2.35
CA ALA A 274 6.30 -8.57 -3.43
C ALA A 274 7.48 -9.36 -2.89
N ILE A 275 8.09 -10.19 -3.73
CA ILE A 275 9.32 -10.94 -3.44
C ILE A 275 10.49 -10.19 -4.07
N PHE A 276 11.59 -10.01 -3.34
CA PHE A 276 12.81 -9.48 -3.95
C PHE A 276 13.48 -10.49 -4.88
N ALA A 277 13.96 -10.04 -6.03
CA ALA A 277 14.65 -10.88 -7.01
C ALA A 277 15.92 -11.55 -6.44
N THR A 278 16.52 -10.93 -5.44
CA THR A 278 17.73 -11.40 -4.75
C THR A 278 17.43 -11.86 -3.32
N ALA A 279 16.21 -12.35 -3.07
CA ALA A 279 15.81 -12.87 -1.76
C ALA A 279 16.78 -13.95 -1.28
N PRO A 280 17.34 -13.85 -0.06
CA PRO A 280 18.22 -14.87 0.51
C PRO A 280 17.55 -16.24 0.66
N HIS A 281 16.22 -16.27 0.86
CA HIS A 281 15.43 -17.47 1.07
C HIS A 281 14.27 -17.55 0.05
N PRO A 282 14.58 -17.77 -1.26
CA PRO A 282 13.61 -17.59 -2.34
C PRO A 282 12.45 -18.58 -2.32
N ASN A 283 12.64 -19.80 -1.80
CA ASN A 283 11.57 -20.78 -1.70
C ASN A 283 10.64 -20.47 -0.49
N ALA A 284 11.20 -20.05 0.62
CA ALA A 284 10.42 -19.59 1.78
C ALA A 284 9.64 -18.31 1.45
N ALA A 285 10.22 -17.39 0.67
CA ALA A 285 9.54 -16.21 0.17
C ALA A 285 8.34 -16.56 -0.72
N ARG A 286 8.52 -17.48 -1.67
CA ARG A 286 7.45 -17.96 -2.55
C ARG A 286 6.35 -18.67 -1.76
N LEU A 287 6.72 -19.53 -0.83
CA LEU A 287 5.75 -20.24 0.01
C LEU A 287 4.96 -19.26 0.88
N PHE A 288 5.64 -18.30 1.50
CA PHE A 288 5.00 -17.26 2.31
C PHE A 288 4.04 -16.40 1.46
N GLN A 289 4.48 -15.95 0.28
CA GLN A 289 3.65 -15.18 -0.64
C GLN A 289 2.42 -15.98 -1.10
N ALA A 290 2.60 -17.28 -1.42
CA ALA A 290 1.50 -18.13 -1.83
C ALA A 290 0.49 -18.32 -0.69
N TRP A 291 0.95 -18.69 0.50
CA TRP A 291 0.11 -18.87 1.68
C TRP A 291 -0.63 -17.58 2.09
N LEU A 292 0.05 -16.43 2.04
CA LEU A 292 -0.54 -15.14 2.39
C LEU A 292 -1.77 -14.80 1.53
N HIS A 293 -1.80 -15.26 0.26
CA HIS A 293 -2.87 -14.95 -0.68
C HIS A 293 -3.92 -16.06 -0.82
N THR A 294 -3.82 -17.16 -0.05
CA THR A 294 -4.90 -18.16 0.00
C THR A 294 -6.17 -17.56 0.61
N ARG A 295 -7.33 -18.06 0.18
CA ARG A 295 -8.62 -17.66 0.73
C ARG A 295 -8.66 -17.76 2.26
N GLU A 296 -8.13 -18.85 2.83
CA GLU A 296 -8.14 -19.11 4.27
C GLU A 296 -7.34 -18.07 5.03
N THR A 297 -6.12 -17.79 4.59
CA THR A 297 -5.25 -16.78 5.22
C THR A 297 -5.83 -15.39 5.08
N GLN A 298 -6.39 -15.06 3.92
CA GLN A 298 -7.03 -13.79 3.67
C GLN A 298 -8.29 -13.59 4.53
N GLN A 299 -9.09 -14.65 4.76
CA GLN A 299 -10.24 -14.59 5.66
C GLN A 299 -9.81 -14.43 7.12
N PHE A 300 -8.86 -15.26 7.58
CA PHE A 300 -8.28 -15.13 8.93
C PHE A 300 -7.77 -13.70 9.18
N PHE A 301 -7.05 -13.16 8.20
CA PHE A 301 -6.48 -11.83 8.31
C PHE A 301 -7.57 -10.74 8.38
N THR A 302 -8.59 -10.84 7.53
CA THR A 302 -9.74 -9.92 7.51
C THR A 302 -10.51 -9.95 8.84
N ASP A 303 -10.76 -11.13 9.37
CA ASP A 303 -11.48 -11.29 10.64
C ASP A 303 -10.67 -10.76 11.83
N TYR A 304 -9.35 -10.96 11.82
CA TYR A 304 -8.47 -10.48 12.88
C TYR A 304 -8.26 -8.96 12.84
N THR A 305 -8.04 -8.39 11.66
CA THR A 305 -7.61 -6.99 11.52
C THR A 305 -8.73 -6.02 11.19
N ALA A 306 -9.90 -6.51 10.83
CA ALA A 306 -10.99 -5.72 10.25
C ALA A 306 -10.60 -4.96 8.95
N GLN A 307 -9.51 -5.32 8.27
CA GLN A 307 -9.15 -4.80 6.95
C GLN A 307 -9.94 -5.54 5.85
N TYR A 308 -10.00 -4.97 4.66
CA TYR A 308 -10.62 -5.63 3.53
C TYR A 308 -9.59 -6.45 2.75
N SER A 309 -10.04 -7.56 2.19
CA SER A 309 -9.23 -8.39 1.30
C SER A 309 -9.44 -8.01 -0.17
N ALA A 310 -8.39 -8.20 -0.96
CA ALA A 310 -8.46 -8.14 -2.42
C ALA A 310 -8.93 -9.48 -3.06
N HIS A 311 -9.04 -10.55 -2.26
CA HIS A 311 -9.48 -11.86 -2.70
C HIS A 311 -11.02 -11.90 -2.82
N ALA A 312 -11.56 -12.16 -4.01
CA ALA A 312 -12.98 -12.03 -4.33
C ALA A 312 -13.92 -12.94 -3.50
N GLN A 313 -13.41 -14.05 -2.96
CA GLN A 313 -14.19 -15.01 -2.16
C GLN A 313 -14.15 -14.74 -0.66
N VAL A 314 -13.37 -13.75 -0.21
CA VAL A 314 -13.25 -13.39 1.21
C VAL A 314 -14.39 -12.46 1.60
N GLN A 315 -15.02 -12.75 2.73
CA GLN A 315 -16.09 -11.94 3.27
C GLN A 315 -15.54 -10.86 4.19
N SER A 316 -16.18 -9.69 4.18
CA SER A 316 -15.87 -8.66 5.18
C SER A 316 -16.13 -9.22 6.59
N LYS A 317 -15.34 -8.79 7.56
CA LYS A 317 -15.55 -9.11 8.97
C LYS A 317 -16.99 -8.83 9.39
N ALA A 318 -17.57 -9.69 10.21
CA ALA A 318 -18.94 -9.52 10.71
C ALA A 318 -19.15 -8.13 11.36
N GLY A 319 -20.27 -7.49 11.07
CA GLY A 319 -20.59 -6.15 11.56
C GLY A 319 -19.93 -4.98 10.81
N ARG A 320 -19.00 -5.24 9.88
CA ARG A 320 -18.45 -4.19 9.02
C ARG A 320 -19.35 -3.88 7.83
N ARG A 321 -19.33 -2.61 7.41
CA ARG A 321 -19.88 -2.24 6.09
C ARG A 321 -19.12 -2.99 4.99
N LYS A 322 -19.83 -3.45 3.97
CA LYS A 322 -19.18 -3.99 2.78
C LYS A 322 -18.45 -2.86 2.05
N ILE A 323 -17.28 -3.16 1.51
CA ILE A 323 -16.50 -2.17 0.75
C ILE A 323 -17.28 -1.64 -0.47
N THR A 324 -18.15 -2.48 -1.05
CA THR A 324 -19.03 -2.14 -2.17
C THR A 324 -20.12 -1.12 -1.82
N ASP A 325 -20.44 -0.95 -0.53
CA ASP A 325 -21.46 -0.02 -0.06
C ASP A 325 -20.88 1.37 0.26
N LEU A 326 -19.57 1.53 0.06
CA LEU A 326 -18.85 2.77 0.33
C LEU A 326 -18.52 3.52 -0.95
N LYS A 327 -18.61 4.85 -0.89
CA LYS A 327 -18.06 5.69 -1.94
C LYS A 327 -16.56 5.78 -1.74
N LEU A 328 -15.79 5.19 -2.66
CA LEU A 328 -14.34 5.12 -2.58
C LEU A 328 -13.69 6.09 -3.57
N MET A 329 -12.57 6.68 -3.17
CA MET A 329 -11.68 7.38 -4.08
C MET A 329 -10.83 6.36 -4.83
N LYS A 330 -10.58 6.59 -6.12
CA LYS A 330 -9.82 5.68 -6.97
C LYS A 330 -8.32 5.76 -6.67
N GLU A 331 -7.66 4.63 -6.54
CA GLU A 331 -6.20 4.56 -6.47
C GLU A 331 -5.54 4.92 -7.81
N ASP A 332 -4.37 5.53 -7.71
CA ASP A 332 -3.51 5.85 -8.83
C ASP A 332 -2.04 5.83 -8.36
N PRO A 333 -1.41 4.65 -8.27
CA PRO A 333 -0.04 4.53 -7.80
C PRO A 333 0.99 5.30 -8.63
N ALA A 334 0.77 5.40 -9.95
CA ALA A 334 1.65 6.17 -10.82
C ALA A 334 1.53 7.67 -10.56
N GLY A 335 0.32 8.16 -10.31
CA GLY A 335 0.10 9.53 -9.88
C GLY A 335 0.72 9.83 -8.51
N VAL A 336 0.65 8.89 -7.57
CA VAL A 336 1.33 9.02 -6.27
C VAL A 336 2.84 9.09 -6.46
N GLU A 337 3.45 8.19 -7.26
CA GLU A 337 4.88 8.22 -7.59
C GLU A 337 5.31 9.58 -8.13
N ALA A 338 4.57 10.10 -9.10
CA ALA A 338 4.88 11.37 -9.75
C ALA A 338 4.73 12.60 -8.81
N ALA A 339 3.79 12.56 -7.86
CA ALA A 339 3.46 13.68 -7.00
C ALA A 339 4.13 13.62 -5.61
N ALA A 340 4.79 12.52 -5.24
CA ALA A 340 5.27 12.27 -3.88
C ALA A 340 6.16 13.39 -3.32
N GLU A 341 7.14 13.87 -4.08
CA GLU A 341 8.06 14.92 -3.64
C GLU A 341 7.39 16.30 -3.54
N GLU A 342 6.47 16.61 -4.46
CA GLU A 342 5.65 17.82 -4.35
C GLU A 342 4.79 17.76 -3.08
N ILE A 343 4.13 16.63 -2.84
CA ILE A 343 3.28 16.44 -1.65
C ILE A 343 4.11 16.62 -0.38
N LYS A 344 5.27 15.96 -0.24
CA LYS A 344 6.14 16.09 0.93
C LYS A 344 6.53 17.54 1.18
N THR A 345 7.04 18.21 0.15
CA THR A 345 7.55 19.58 0.24
C THR A 345 6.42 20.58 0.56
N ARG A 346 5.33 20.51 -0.18
CA ARG A 346 4.21 21.46 -0.03
C ARG A 346 3.44 21.23 1.28
N TYR A 347 3.26 19.96 1.67
CA TYR A 347 2.63 19.59 2.94
C TYR A 347 3.43 20.12 4.13
N ALA A 348 4.76 19.87 4.17
CA ALA A 348 5.62 20.35 5.25
C ALA A 348 5.56 21.88 5.40
N LYS A 349 5.56 22.61 4.27
CA LYS A 349 5.42 24.06 4.26
C LYS A 349 4.07 24.52 4.81
N LEU A 350 2.95 23.88 4.43
CA LEU A 350 1.61 24.24 4.83
C LEU A 350 1.37 23.99 6.32
N PHE A 351 1.75 22.80 6.80
CA PHE A 351 1.53 22.40 8.20
C PHE A 351 2.67 22.80 9.13
N ARG A 352 3.77 23.36 8.62
CA ARG A 352 4.96 23.83 9.38
C ARG A 352 5.61 22.69 10.18
N VAL A 353 5.83 21.54 9.55
CA VAL A 353 6.35 20.31 10.13
C VAL A 353 7.48 19.73 9.33
#